data_127cc5802db64bf10b4164357bdb2286
#
_entry.id   127cc5802db64bf10b4164357bdb2286
#
_cell.length_a   1.000
_cell.length_b   1.000
_cell.length_c   1.000
_cell.angle_alpha   90.00
_cell.angle_beta   90.00
_cell.angle_gamma   90.00
#
_symmetry.space_group_name_H-M   'P 1'
#
loop_
_entity.id
_entity.type
_entity.pdbx_description
1 polymer ?
#
loop_
_entity_poly.entity_id
_entity_poly.type
_entity_poly.pdbx_seq_one_letter_code
_entity_poly.pdbx_strand_id
1 'polypeptide(L)'
;MPSVYVTGPDGFVALSDDRIIQPGDFIALDFGIGYLNFYTDIKRHAYVLKEGETTLPASIQKAFDNGRKVRDILKQNIHAGKTAGEIFDLVNQKINESGFLVMEKFNSPTNDVDVVDVIVGCHSVGNLGHGIGPSIAWFNPERMKYMIHPSNLFSIELFAYTAIPEWGGKKLRIPLEDDAIVTERGVEWLYPVNERVLLIR
;
A
#
# COMPACT_ATOMS: atom_id res chain seq x y z
N MET A 1 -10.90 -15.77 1.92
CA MET A 1 -9.51 -16.30 1.93
C MET A 1 -8.58 -15.15 1.62
N PRO A 2 -7.38 -15.09 2.20
CA PRO A 2 -6.41 -14.05 1.88
C PRO A 2 -5.99 -14.15 0.40
N SER A 3 -5.75 -13.00 -0.23
CA SER A 3 -5.06 -12.94 -1.52
C SER A 3 -3.56 -12.95 -1.27
N VAL A 4 -2.83 -13.75 -2.03
CA VAL A 4 -1.37 -13.87 -1.92
C VAL A 4 -0.75 -13.43 -3.23
N TYR A 5 0.17 -12.49 -3.16
CA TYR A 5 0.91 -11.97 -4.29
C TYR A 5 2.40 -12.24 -4.10
N VAL A 6 3.04 -12.70 -5.15
CA VAL A 6 4.48 -12.96 -5.16
C VAL A 6 5.14 -12.05 -6.19
N THR A 7 6.21 -11.39 -5.81
CA THR A 7 7.01 -10.58 -6.71
C THR A 7 8.47 -11.01 -6.62
N GLY A 8 9.06 -11.30 -7.77
CA GLY A 8 10.46 -11.68 -7.90
C GLY A 8 11.08 -11.07 -9.14
N PRO A 9 12.31 -11.50 -9.52
CA PRO A 9 12.99 -11.00 -10.73
C PRO A 9 12.17 -11.17 -12.02
N ASP A 10 11.26 -12.15 -12.04
CA ASP A 10 10.38 -12.44 -13.21
C ASP A 10 9.10 -11.60 -13.23
N GLY A 11 8.87 -10.79 -12.20
CA GLY A 11 7.73 -9.87 -12.10
C GLY A 11 6.74 -10.24 -11.01
N PHE A 12 5.57 -9.61 -11.08
CA PHE A 12 4.46 -9.80 -10.15
C PHE A 12 3.53 -10.91 -10.63
N VAL A 13 3.18 -11.82 -9.75
CA VAL A 13 2.25 -12.93 -10.02
C VAL A 13 1.27 -13.06 -8.84
N ALA A 14 -0.04 -13.14 -9.12
CA ALA A 14 -1.00 -13.62 -8.15
C ALA A 14 -0.71 -15.12 -7.90
N LEU A 15 -0.70 -15.53 -6.64
CA LEU A 15 -0.43 -16.92 -6.29
C LEU A 15 -1.56 -17.81 -6.85
N SER A 16 -1.16 -18.84 -7.60
CA SER A 16 -2.03 -19.95 -8.02
C SER A 16 -1.62 -21.21 -7.28
N ASP A 17 -2.47 -22.24 -7.31
CA ASP A 17 -2.20 -23.53 -6.66
C ASP A 17 -0.92 -24.21 -7.17
N ASP A 18 -0.48 -23.88 -8.39
CA ASP A 18 0.72 -24.44 -9.03
C ASP A 18 2.00 -23.61 -8.74
N ARG A 19 1.88 -22.42 -8.15
CA ARG A 19 3.04 -21.56 -7.86
C ARG A 19 3.77 -22.07 -6.60
N ILE A 20 4.98 -22.52 -6.77
CA ILE A 20 5.89 -22.82 -5.64
C ILE A 20 6.66 -21.55 -5.31
N ILE A 21 6.57 -21.10 -4.05
CA ILE A 21 7.35 -19.99 -3.52
C ILE A 21 8.82 -20.37 -3.52
N GLN A 22 9.68 -19.47 -3.99
CA GLN A 22 11.12 -19.69 -4.19
C GLN A 22 11.96 -18.76 -3.30
N PRO A 23 13.20 -19.13 -2.97
CA PRO A 23 14.15 -18.21 -2.37
C PRO A 23 14.34 -16.94 -3.23
N GLY A 24 14.22 -15.78 -2.60
CA GLY A 24 14.27 -14.48 -3.27
C GLY A 24 12.90 -13.90 -3.63
N ASP A 25 11.82 -14.64 -3.41
CA ASP A 25 10.45 -14.12 -3.58
C ASP A 25 10.09 -13.14 -2.47
N PHE A 26 9.50 -12.02 -2.87
CA PHE A 26 8.81 -11.09 -1.98
C PHE A 26 7.32 -11.40 -1.99
N ILE A 27 6.74 -11.63 -0.82
CA ILE A 27 5.36 -12.06 -0.66
C ILE A 27 4.57 -10.92 -0.02
N ALA A 28 3.42 -10.60 -0.59
CA ALA A 28 2.42 -9.74 0.01
C ALA A 28 1.13 -10.53 0.25
N LEU A 29 0.63 -10.48 1.47
CA LEU A 29 -0.66 -11.00 1.88
C LEU A 29 -1.64 -9.85 1.98
N ASP A 30 -2.81 -10.01 1.38
CA ASP A 30 -3.92 -9.07 1.41
C ASP A 30 -5.13 -9.77 2.00
N PHE A 31 -5.59 -9.34 3.17
CA PHE A 31 -6.66 -10.02 3.89
C PHE A 31 -7.40 -9.10 4.86
N GLY A 32 -8.66 -9.43 5.09
CA GLY A 32 -9.48 -8.81 6.12
C GLY A 32 -10.12 -9.83 7.04
N ILE A 33 -10.55 -9.38 8.19
CA ILE A 33 -11.33 -10.14 9.15
C ILE A 33 -12.69 -9.48 9.27
N GLY A 34 -13.75 -10.26 9.06
CA GLY A 34 -15.13 -9.82 9.28
C GLY A 34 -15.66 -10.33 10.63
N TYR A 35 -16.15 -9.43 11.47
CA TYR A 35 -16.80 -9.76 12.72
C TYR A 35 -17.99 -8.82 12.99
N LEU A 36 -19.18 -9.35 13.21
CA LEU A 36 -20.42 -8.58 13.43
C LEU A 36 -20.65 -7.46 12.41
N ASN A 37 -20.47 -7.76 11.13
CA ASN A 37 -20.53 -6.82 10.01
C ASN A 37 -19.48 -5.70 10.01
N PHE A 38 -18.46 -5.79 10.84
CA PHE A 38 -17.29 -4.94 10.81
C PHE A 38 -16.16 -5.69 10.13
N TYR A 39 -15.49 -5.03 9.17
CA TYR A 39 -14.45 -5.63 8.35
C TYR A 39 -13.18 -4.78 8.42
N THR A 40 -12.04 -5.46 8.52
CA THR A 40 -10.71 -4.86 8.36
C THR A 40 -10.20 -5.12 6.95
N ASP A 41 -9.19 -4.34 6.54
CA ASP A 41 -8.46 -4.57 5.30
C ASP A 41 -6.98 -4.25 5.51
N ILE A 42 -6.13 -5.27 5.42
CA ILE A 42 -4.74 -5.16 5.84
C ILE A 42 -3.80 -5.91 4.91
N LYS A 43 -2.58 -5.40 4.74
CA LYS A 43 -1.51 -6.10 4.01
C LYS A 43 -0.31 -6.39 4.90
N ARG A 44 0.29 -7.57 4.71
CA ARG A 44 1.50 -8.01 5.42
C ARG A 44 2.50 -8.58 4.44
N HIS A 45 3.78 -8.52 4.79
CA HIS A 45 4.85 -8.83 3.87
C HIS A 45 5.84 -9.82 4.45
N ALA A 46 6.36 -10.67 3.57
CA ALA A 46 7.46 -11.56 3.86
C ALA A 46 8.45 -11.61 2.69
N TYR A 47 9.68 -12.01 2.97
CA TYR A 47 10.72 -12.29 1.99
C TYR A 47 11.34 -13.64 2.27
N VAL A 48 11.50 -14.45 1.24
CA VAL A 48 12.15 -15.76 1.34
C VAL A 48 13.64 -15.59 1.14
N LEU A 49 14.41 -15.84 2.19
CA LEU A 49 15.86 -15.71 2.16
C LEU A 49 16.47 -16.67 1.14
N LYS A 50 17.44 -16.18 0.36
CA LYS A 50 18.28 -17.01 -0.48
C LYS A 50 19.35 -17.70 0.39
N GLU A 51 20.00 -18.71 -0.17
CA GLU A 51 21.12 -19.36 0.47
C GLU A 51 22.22 -18.34 0.83
N GLY A 52 22.66 -18.35 2.09
CA GLY A 52 23.65 -17.42 2.62
C GLY A 52 23.11 -16.07 3.09
N GLU A 53 21.86 -15.72 2.78
CA GLU A 53 21.23 -14.50 3.30
C GLU A 53 20.77 -14.71 4.75
N THR A 54 21.00 -13.71 5.59
CA THR A 54 20.56 -13.69 7.00
C THR A 54 19.66 -12.49 7.32
N THR A 55 19.64 -11.52 6.43
CA THR A 55 18.88 -10.27 6.55
C THR A 55 18.15 -9.95 5.25
N LEU A 56 17.19 -9.05 5.30
CA LEU A 56 16.53 -8.53 4.11
C LEU A 56 17.56 -7.81 3.22
N PRO A 57 17.59 -8.06 1.89
CA PRO A 57 18.46 -7.31 0.97
C PRO A 57 18.20 -5.80 1.07
N ALA A 58 19.28 -5.02 1.01
CA ALA A 58 19.21 -3.55 1.21
C ALA A 58 18.31 -2.86 0.18
N SER A 59 18.27 -3.33 -1.07
CA SER A 59 17.40 -2.82 -2.12
C SER A 59 15.91 -3.04 -1.81
N ILE A 60 15.57 -4.22 -1.29
CA ILE A 60 14.20 -4.57 -0.88
C ILE A 60 13.80 -3.79 0.37
N GLN A 61 14.72 -3.63 1.34
CA GLN A 61 14.49 -2.77 2.50
C GLN A 61 14.21 -1.32 2.06
N LYS A 62 15.02 -0.78 1.14
CA LYS A 62 14.81 0.57 0.57
C LYS A 62 13.43 0.69 -0.10
N ALA A 63 13.01 -0.32 -0.84
CA ALA A 63 11.69 -0.33 -1.46
C ALA A 63 10.57 -0.28 -0.41
N PHE A 64 10.67 -1.09 0.64
CA PHE A 64 9.72 -1.09 1.75
C PHE A 64 9.71 0.26 2.49
N ASP A 65 10.88 0.85 2.75
CA ASP A 65 10.99 2.16 3.39
C ASP A 65 10.40 3.29 2.53
N ASN A 66 10.49 3.21 1.20
CA ASN A 66 9.80 4.14 0.31
C ASN A 66 8.26 4.05 0.48
N GLY A 67 7.72 2.84 0.53
CA GLY A 67 6.29 2.65 0.84
C GLY A 67 5.90 3.26 2.19
N ARG A 68 6.72 3.04 3.24
CA ARG A 68 6.47 3.64 4.57
C ARG A 68 6.48 5.17 4.55
N LYS A 69 7.41 5.79 3.81
CA LYS A 69 7.45 7.26 3.66
C LYS A 69 6.16 7.79 3.02
N VAL A 70 5.66 7.11 1.99
CA VAL A 70 4.38 7.48 1.36
C VAL A 70 3.22 7.30 2.34
N ARG A 71 3.18 6.20 3.10
CA ARG A 71 2.18 5.98 4.16
C ARG A 71 2.17 7.11 5.19
N ASP A 72 3.36 7.57 5.59
CA ASP A 72 3.49 8.67 6.55
C ASP A 72 2.98 9.99 5.97
N ILE A 73 3.22 10.25 4.66
CA ILE A 73 2.66 11.41 3.97
C ILE A 73 1.12 11.33 3.95
N LEU A 74 0.54 10.19 3.62
CA LEU A 74 -0.90 9.98 3.64
C LEU A 74 -1.47 10.24 5.04
N LYS A 75 -0.88 9.63 6.07
CA LYS A 75 -1.30 9.80 7.46
C LYS A 75 -1.30 11.26 7.90
N GLN A 76 -0.29 12.03 7.50
CA GLN A 76 -0.13 13.43 7.91
C GLN A 76 -1.10 14.37 7.21
N ASN A 77 -1.62 14.01 6.04
CA ASN A 77 -2.40 14.90 5.19
C ASN A 77 -3.88 14.49 5.04
N ILE A 78 -4.27 13.30 5.47
CA ILE A 78 -5.69 12.90 5.51
C ILE A 78 -6.33 13.47 6.78
N HIS A 79 -7.42 14.22 6.61
CA HIS A 79 -8.16 14.84 7.71
C HIS A 79 -9.63 15.03 7.35
N ALA A 80 -10.46 15.20 8.37
CA ALA A 80 -11.88 15.48 8.21
C ALA A 80 -12.14 16.90 7.70
N GLY A 81 -13.35 17.15 7.19
CA GLY A 81 -13.82 18.46 6.77
C GLY A 81 -13.55 18.82 5.31
N LYS A 82 -13.02 17.88 4.52
CA LYS A 82 -12.83 17.98 3.07
C LYS A 82 -13.41 16.77 2.37
N THR A 83 -13.69 16.92 1.08
CA THR A 83 -14.03 15.77 0.25
C THR A 83 -12.83 14.86 0.04
N ALA A 84 -13.06 13.57 -0.23
CA ALA A 84 -11.98 12.64 -0.52
C ALA A 84 -11.18 13.06 -1.77
N GLY A 85 -11.80 13.76 -2.73
CA GLY A 85 -11.11 14.34 -3.89
C GLY A 85 -10.16 15.47 -3.52
N GLU A 86 -10.58 16.41 -2.67
CA GLU A 86 -9.70 17.49 -2.19
C GLU A 86 -8.50 16.92 -1.40
N ILE A 87 -8.73 15.86 -0.65
CA ILE A 87 -7.63 15.15 0.05
C ILE A 87 -6.75 14.42 -0.94
N PHE A 88 -7.32 13.77 -1.99
CA PHE A 88 -6.54 13.13 -3.06
C PHE A 88 -5.58 14.11 -3.74
N ASP A 89 -6.06 15.29 -4.11
CA ASP A 89 -5.24 16.34 -4.73
C ASP A 89 -4.13 16.79 -3.78
N LEU A 90 -4.45 17.00 -2.50
CA LEU A 90 -3.47 17.41 -1.49
C LEU A 90 -2.39 16.34 -1.28
N VAL A 91 -2.76 15.08 -1.09
CA VAL A 91 -1.78 14.02 -0.85
C VAL A 91 -0.90 13.76 -2.08
N ASN A 92 -1.47 13.85 -3.29
CA ASN A 92 -0.71 13.72 -4.53
C ASN A 92 0.32 14.83 -4.66
N GLN A 93 -0.06 16.07 -4.37
CA GLN A 93 0.88 17.18 -4.33
C GLN A 93 2.02 16.89 -3.34
N LYS A 94 1.72 16.46 -2.10
CA LYS A 94 2.73 16.19 -1.07
C LYS A 94 3.65 15.02 -1.42
N ILE A 95 3.11 13.98 -2.04
CA ILE A 95 3.88 12.84 -2.53
C ILE A 95 4.86 13.29 -3.62
N ASN A 96 4.38 14.06 -4.60
CA ASN A 96 5.24 14.59 -5.70
C ASN A 96 6.30 15.57 -5.16
N GLU A 97 5.97 16.47 -4.24
CA GLU A 97 6.92 17.38 -3.57
C GLU A 97 8.02 16.61 -2.80
N SER A 98 7.73 15.38 -2.36
CA SER A 98 8.67 14.51 -1.66
C SER A 98 9.56 13.67 -2.60
N GLY A 99 9.48 13.88 -3.92
CA GLY A 99 10.31 13.21 -4.92
C GLY A 99 9.77 11.86 -5.40
N PHE A 100 8.52 11.54 -5.12
CA PHE A 100 7.81 10.39 -5.69
C PHE A 100 6.98 10.82 -6.89
N LEU A 101 6.54 9.88 -7.72
CA LEU A 101 5.68 10.14 -8.88
C LEU A 101 4.32 9.45 -8.69
N VAL A 102 3.25 10.22 -8.51
CA VAL A 102 1.90 9.66 -8.42
C VAL A 102 1.42 9.23 -9.80
N MET A 103 0.93 8.01 -9.88
CA MET A 103 0.30 7.42 -11.07
C MET A 103 -1.23 7.59 -10.97
N GLU A 104 -1.81 8.21 -11.98
CA GLU A 104 -3.27 8.39 -12.10
C GLU A 104 -3.90 7.43 -13.13
N LYS A 105 -3.22 6.32 -13.40
CA LYS A 105 -3.70 5.26 -14.31
C LYS A 105 -3.13 3.91 -13.88
N PHE A 106 -3.89 2.84 -14.09
CA PHE A 106 -3.39 1.47 -13.97
C PHE A 106 -2.58 1.06 -15.20
N ASN A 107 -1.47 1.74 -15.39
CA ASN A 107 -0.45 1.40 -16.39
C ASN A 107 0.80 0.83 -15.70
N SER A 108 1.76 0.39 -16.49
CA SER A 108 3.05 0.01 -15.94
C SER A 108 3.76 1.21 -15.33
N PRO A 109 4.48 1.04 -14.21
CA PRO A 109 5.33 2.09 -13.67
C PRO A 109 6.36 2.55 -14.71
N THR A 110 6.93 3.73 -14.51
CA THR A 110 7.97 4.26 -15.42
C THR A 110 9.17 3.32 -15.48
N ASN A 111 9.90 3.33 -16.58
CA ASN A 111 11.15 2.58 -16.72
C ASN A 111 12.34 3.30 -16.06
N ASP A 112 12.14 4.51 -15.55
CA ASP A 112 13.18 5.27 -14.87
C ASP A 112 13.47 4.63 -13.50
N VAL A 113 14.71 4.15 -13.33
CA VAL A 113 15.14 3.44 -12.11
C VAL A 113 15.29 4.36 -10.91
N ASP A 114 15.44 5.66 -11.13
CA ASP A 114 15.60 6.65 -10.07
C ASP A 114 14.25 7.18 -9.56
N VAL A 115 13.17 6.91 -10.28
CA VAL A 115 11.81 7.32 -9.93
C VAL A 115 11.11 6.22 -9.15
N VAL A 116 10.46 6.57 -8.05
CA VAL A 116 9.52 5.71 -7.32
C VAL A 116 8.11 6.11 -7.71
N ASP A 117 7.41 5.22 -8.41
CA ASP A 117 6.01 5.44 -8.78
C ASP A 117 5.09 5.05 -7.63
N VAL A 118 3.98 5.78 -7.47
CA VAL A 118 3.05 5.58 -6.36
C VAL A 118 1.61 5.56 -6.87
N ILE A 119 0.80 4.63 -6.38
CA ILE A 119 -0.67 4.68 -6.50
C ILE A 119 -1.25 4.87 -5.11
N VAL A 120 -2.13 5.86 -4.95
CA VAL A 120 -2.94 6.07 -3.75
C VAL A 120 -4.26 5.34 -3.93
N GLY A 121 -4.59 4.46 -2.99
CA GLY A 121 -5.77 3.60 -3.02
C GLY A 121 -6.62 3.65 -1.75
N CYS A 122 -6.46 4.67 -0.89
CA CYS A 122 -7.15 4.72 0.40
C CYS A 122 -8.67 4.71 0.23
N HIS A 123 -9.35 3.91 1.01
CA HIS A 123 -10.80 3.76 0.95
C HIS A 123 -11.42 3.54 2.32
N SER A 124 -12.71 3.80 2.44
CA SER A 124 -13.47 3.49 3.65
C SER A 124 -13.51 1.98 3.90
N VAL A 125 -13.38 1.60 5.17
CA VAL A 125 -13.42 0.23 5.67
C VAL A 125 -14.40 0.16 6.86
N GLY A 126 -14.66 -1.00 7.39
CA GLY A 126 -15.53 -1.22 8.55
C GLY A 126 -16.87 -1.83 8.17
N ASN A 127 -17.97 -1.08 8.29
CA ASN A 127 -19.31 -1.63 8.01
C ASN A 127 -19.47 -2.01 6.53
N LEU A 128 -19.84 -3.25 6.25
CA LEU A 128 -20.01 -3.84 4.91
C LEU A 128 -18.71 -3.81 4.05
N GLY A 129 -17.54 -3.84 4.69
CA GLY A 129 -16.25 -3.83 4.00
C GLY A 129 -15.92 -2.47 3.38
N HIS A 130 -15.25 -2.48 2.24
CA HIS A 130 -14.75 -1.28 1.56
C HIS A 130 -15.68 -0.69 0.49
N GLY A 131 -16.95 -1.07 0.48
CA GLY A 131 -17.91 -0.64 -0.56
C GLY A 131 -18.61 0.70 -0.30
N ILE A 132 -18.61 1.22 0.93
CA ILE A 132 -19.42 2.36 1.36
C ILE A 132 -18.53 3.47 1.89
N GLY A 133 -18.87 4.72 1.60
CA GLY A 133 -18.18 5.90 2.13
C GLY A 133 -17.09 6.45 1.21
N PRO A 134 -16.34 7.47 1.66
CA PRO A 134 -15.36 8.17 0.84
C PRO A 134 -14.19 7.26 0.40
N SER A 135 -13.60 7.58 -0.76
CA SER A 135 -12.40 6.93 -1.28
C SER A 135 -11.43 7.98 -1.82
N ILE A 136 -10.20 7.95 -1.33
CA ILE A 136 -9.11 8.80 -1.77
C ILE A 136 -8.33 8.02 -2.85
N ALA A 137 -9.02 7.79 -3.99
CA ALA A 137 -8.47 7.00 -5.10
C ALA A 137 -9.11 7.43 -6.42
N TRP A 138 -8.30 7.78 -7.40
CA TRP A 138 -8.75 8.28 -8.71
C TRP A 138 -9.68 7.29 -9.45
N PHE A 139 -9.56 6.00 -9.21
CA PHE A 139 -10.38 4.95 -9.81
C PHE A 139 -11.77 4.80 -9.16
N ASN A 140 -12.07 5.60 -8.12
CA ASN A 140 -13.38 5.67 -7.47
C ASN A 140 -13.98 7.09 -7.53
N PRO A 141 -14.18 7.68 -8.73
CA PRO A 141 -14.49 9.11 -8.88
C PRO A 141 -15.80 9.53 -8.18
N GLU A 142 -16.81 8.66 -8.11
CA GLU A 142 -18.05 8.97 -7.41
C GLU A 142 -17.85 9.07 -5.89
N ARG A 143 -16.98 8.22 -5.33
CA ARG A 143 -16.71 8.20 -3.90
C ARG A 143 -15.71 9.29 -3.47
N MET A 144 -14.95 9.85 -4.41
CA MET A 144 -14.13 11.03 -4.19
C MET A 144 -14.97 12.28 -3.87
N LYS A 145 -16.24 12.32 -4.24
CA LYS A 145 -17.18 13.42 -3.94
C LYS A 145 -17.64 13.43 -2.50
N TYR A 146 -17.44 12.33 -1.76
CA TYR A 146 -17.92 12.21 -0.39
C TYR A 146 -17.02 12.96 0.58
N MET A 147 -17.68 13.62 1.54
CA MET A 147 -17.01 14.31 2.64
C MET A 147 -16.36 13.28 3.59
N ILE A 148 -15.16 13.57 4.03
CA ILE A 148 -14.52 12.82 5.11
C ILE A 148 -14.96 13.45 6.43
N HIS A 149 -15.55 12.63 7.28
CA HIS A 149 -16.02 13.03 8.61
C HIS A 149 -15.15 12.45 9.72
N PRO A 150 -15.11 13.06 10.91
CA PRO A 150 -14.59 12.40 12.10
C PRO A 150 -15.29 11.05 12.30
N SER A 151 -14.55 10.08 12.80
CA SER A 151 -14.97 8.67 12.98
C SER A 151 -15.13 7.86 11.68
N ASN A 152 -14.80 8.41 10.50
CA ASN A 152 -14.66 7.57 9.33
C ASN A 152 -13.47 6.63 9.51
N LEU A 153 -13.70 5.36 9.19
CA LEU A 153 -12.67 4.34 9.15
C LEU A 153 -12.13 4.22 7.72
N PHE A 154 -10.83 4.20 7.61
CA PHE A 154 -10.13 4.06 6.34
C PHE A 154 -9.12 2.92 6.39
N SER A 155 -9.03 2.16 5.33
CA SER A 155 -7.81 1.50 4.94
C SER A 155 -6.89 2.54 4.29
N ILE A 156 -5.73 2.77 4.87
CA ILE A 156 -4.69 3.62 4.30
C ILE A 156 -3.87 2.76 3.35
N GLU A 157 -4.36 2.64 2.12
CA GLU A 157 -3.80 1.78 1.09
C GLU A 157 -2.97 2.58 0.09
N LEU A 158 -1.82 2.02 -0.29
CA LEU A 158 -0.94 2.52 -1.34
C LEU A 158 -0.15 1.41 -2.01
N PHE A 159 0.38 1.70 -3.19
CA PHE A 159 1.37 0.87 -3.88
C PHE A 159 2.57 1.74 -4.24
N ALA A 160 3.78 1.36 -3.80
CA ALA A 160 5.02 2.02 -4.18
C ALA A 160 5.87 1.08 -5.04
N TYR A 161 6.35 1.57 -6.18
CA TYR A 161 7.14 0.80 -7.13
C TYR A 161 8.57 1.32 -7.13
N THR A 162 9.49 0.55 -6.61
CA THR A 162 10.92 0.90 -6.50
C THR A 162 11.77 -0.06 -7.33
N ALA A 163 12.69 0.47 -8.13
CA ALA A 163 13.61 -0.33 -8.93
C ALA A 163 14.56 -1.13 -8.03
N ILE A 164 14.75 -2.40 -8.36
CA ILE A 164 15.66 -3.32 -7.68
C ILE A 164 16.86 -3.58 -8.60
N PRO A 165 18.05 -3.11 -8.25
CA PRO A 165 19.23 -3.27 -9.09
C PRO A 165 19.55 -4.73 -9.42
N GLU A 166 19.38 -5.62 -8.44
CA GLU A 166 19.63 -7.07 -8.58
C GLU A 166 18.65 -7.75 -9.54
N TRP A 167 17.55 -7.06 -9.88
CA TRP A 167 16.53 -7.50 -10.86
C TRP A 167 16.66 -6.80 -12.21
N GLY A 168 17.87 -6.22 -12.49
CA GLY A 168 18.09 -5.45 -13.71
C GLY A 168 17.26 -4.17 -13.79
N GLY A 169 16.92 -3.57 -12.66
CA GLY A 169 16.12 -2.33 -12.59
C GLY A 169 14.61 -2.54 -12.67
N LYS A 170 14.12 -3.78 -12.73
CA LYS A 170 12.66 -4.04 -12.61
C LYS A 170 12.16 -3.56 -11.26
N LYS A 171 10.96 -2.99 -11.23
CA LYS A 171 10.38 -2.41 -10.02
C LYS A 171 9.67 -3.44 -9.17
N LEU A 172 10.03 -3.49 -7.89
CA LEU A 172 9.29 -4.18 -6.86
C LEU A 172 8.10 -3.33 -6.46
N ARG A 173 6.90 -3.91 -6.49
CA ARG A 173 5.67 -3.32 -5.95
C ARG A 173 5.58 -3.63 -4.46
N ILE A 174 5.59 -2.60 -3.64
CA ILE A 174 5.29 -2.68 -2.21
C ILE A 174 3.86 -2.18 -1.98
N PRO A 175 2.90 -3.06 -1.75
CA PRO A 175 1.57 -2.67 -1.31
C PRO A 175 1.56 -2.51 0.20
N LEU A 176 1.19 -1.35 0.72
CA LEU A 176 0.95 -1.15 2.16
C LEU A 176 -0.51 -0.86 2.40
N GLU A 177 -1.04 -1.43 3.48
CA GLU A 177 -2.42 -1.24 3.88
C GLU A 177 -2.59 -1.53 5.37
N ASP A 178 -3.11 -0.55 6.09
CA ASP A 178 -3.43 -0.65 7.50
C ASP A 178 -4.66 0.20 7.81
N ASP A 179 -5.53 -0.29 8.71
CA ASP A 179 -6.75 0.42 9.08
C ASP A 179 -6.50 1.53 10.07
N ALA A 180 -7.20 2.63 9.86
CA ALA A 180 -7.13 3.84 10.66
C ALA A 180 -8.50 4.46 10.87
N ILE A 181 -8.63 5.28 11.90
CA ILE A 181 -9.75 6.17 12.11
C ILE A 181 -9.33 7.61 11.83
N VAL A 182 -10.17 8.35 11.12
CA VAL A 182 -10.01 9.79 10.98
C VAL A 182 -10.66 10.46 12.18
N THR A 183 -9.89 11.25 12.92
CA THR A 183 -10.36 12.04 14.05
C THR A 183 -10.29 13.54 13.72
N GLU A 184 -10.75 14.39 14.61
CA GLU A 184 -10.56 15.85 14.48
C GLU A 184 -9.08 16.26 14.50
N ARG A 185 -8.19 15.41 15.04
CA ARG A 185 -6.74 15.64 15.13
C ARG A 185 -5.97 15.05 13.93
N GLY A 186 -6.66 14.30 13.04
CA GLY A 186 -6.07 13.60 11.92
C GLY A 186 -6.23 12.08 12.02
N VAL A 187 -5.37 11.34 11.35
CA VAL A 187 -5.40 9.88 11.25
C VAL A 187 -4.75 9.21 12.46
N GLU A 188 -5.47 8.30 13.09
CA GLU A 188 -5.00 7.46 14.19
C GLU A 188 -5.13 5.99 13.81
N TRP A 189 -4.04 5.21 13.97
CA TRP A 189 -4.05 3.79 13.65
C TRP A 189 -4.91 2.99 14.63
N LEU A 190 -5.68 2.02 14.14
CA LEU A 190 -6.49 1.14 15.01
C LEU A 190 -5.65 0.09 15.73
N TYR A 191 -4.48 -0.24 15.19
CA TYR A 191 -3.54 -1.22 15.73
C TYR A 191 -2.11 -0.88 15.26
N PRO A 192 -1.07 -1.55 15.80
CA PRO A 192 0.31 -1.37 15.31
C PRO A 192 0.44 -1.73 13.83
N VAL A 193 0.85 -0.75 13.03
CA VAL A 193 0.98 -0.91 11.57
C VAL A 193 2.16 -1.79 11.17
N ASN A 194 2.17 -2.20 9.91
CA ASN A 194 3.26 -3.01 9.37
C ASN A 194 4.56 -2.20 9.26
N GLU A 195 5.52 -2.49 10.14
CA GLU A 195 6.81 -1.79 10.24
C GLU A 195 8.00 -2.61 9.69
N ARG A 196 7.76 -3.86 9.30
CA ARG A 196 8.83 -4.76 8.84
C ARG A 196 8.34 -5.79 7.85
N VAL A 197 9.26 -6.27 7.03
CA VAL A 197 9.11 -7.48 6.21
C VAL A 197 9.54 -8.68 7.05
N LEU A 198 8.71 -9.72 7.14
CA LEU A 198 9.05 -10.96 7.81
C LEU A 198 10.05 -11.76 6.96
N LEU A 199 10.96 -12.48 7.60
CA LEU A 199 11.95 -13.31 6.91
C LEU A 199 11.55 -14.78 7.02
N ILE A 200 11.48 -15.47 5.88
CA ILE A 200 11.23 -16.92 5.77
C ILE A 200 12.57 -17.57 5.41
N ARG A 201 12.92 -18.65 6.15
CA ARG A 201 14.13 -19.45 5.94
C ARG A 201 13.80 -20.80 5.34
#